data_76218fdf44fe330a3056e612ed8220da
#
_entry.id   76218fdf44fe330a3056e612ed8220da
#
_cell.length_a   1.000
_cell.length_b   1.000
_cell.length_c   1.000
_cell.angle_alpha   90.00
_cell.angle_beta   90.00
_cell.angle_gamma   90.00
#
_symmetry.space_group_name_H-M   'P 1'
#
loop_
_entity.id
_entity.type
_entity.pdbx_description
1 polymer ?
#
loop_
_entity_poly.entity_id
_entity_poly.type
_entity_poly.pdbx_seq_one_letter_code
_entity_poly.pdbx_strand_id
1 'polypeptide(L)'
;DHDRLEKVERKQEEHVYDNEPEQFKIDLLIRTRHALRNVSCLNLLIKRSLIEDNHISFKEEFFWYTDAPFVVGLLKYTNDVSFVEDAILVKRKHNDPISRPALSQIKDPDGRFDEFIEAHNYCLEISKDYPSIHYYINAKMANYFTSFFAKKVRRSEDDKWRTTRFDTMAKVLTLIEPELLKKSLYRRSLSKACMNHDLKKAQKIIAAHLAGVKAKKIFKNKNEMNKYLYRHKYKNEPIQKNLIMFETFRGASYADSPKYIYEYLAKNFPGQYEFVWVLNDTKTKLPYGGTVVKRMTRKYAYYLAVCKYFVFNTRQPLWYRKREGQVFLETWHGTPLKRLAFDQEEVTAASPTYKAQFYRQKQEWDYLIAPNAFSSEIFKSCFMYKDEGDTMLDTGYPRNDLLSDPHKEEIAKEVKKKVGIPLDKKVILYAPTWRDDEYYGNGAYKFQLKLNLEQMRKELGDEYVIILRTHYYIADVLDLTGLDGFAFNLSKYDDITEIYLMSDILITDLSLIHISEPT
;
A
#
# COMPACT_ATOMS: atom_id res chain seq x y z
N ASP A 1 1.31 11.50 -19.66
CA ASP A 1 0.05 11.08 -18.98
C ASP A 1 0.03 9.55 -18.85
N HIS A 2 0.64 9.03 -17.79
CA HIS A 2 0.59 7.59 -17.49
C HIS A 2 -0.54 7.35 -16.50
N ASP A 3 -1.77 7.36 -16.99
CA ASP A 3 -2.93 6.96 -16.22
C ASP A 3 -2.92 5.43 -16.08
N ARG A 4 -2.92 4.96 -14.84
CA ARG A 4 -2.99 3.53 -14.53
C ARG A 4 -4.36 2.99 -14.92
N LEU A 5 -4.40 2.11 -15.91
CA LEU A 5 -5.57 1.35 -16.28
C LEU A 5 -5.81 0.23 -15.26
N GLU A 6 -6.80 0.37 -14.40
CA GLU A 6 -7.26 -0.74 -13.54
C GLU A 6 -8.43 -1.44 -14.23
N LYS A 7 -8.20 -2.65 -14.72
CA LYS A 7 -9.28 -3.56 -15.13
C LYS A 7 -9.98 -4.04 -13.86
N VAL A 8 -11.20 -3.56 -13.64
CA VAL A 8 -12.05 -4.04 -12.55
C VAL A 8 -12.77 -5.28 -13.07
N GLU A 9 -12.25 -6.46 -12.82
CA GLU A 9 -13.00 -7.71 -13.02
C GLU A 9 -14.14 -7.75 -12.01
N ARG A 10 -15.36 -7.62 -12.48
CA ARG A 10 -16.55 -7.87 -11.68
C ARG A 10 -16.81 -9.38 -11.71
N LYS A 11 -16.53 -10.08 -10.60
CA LYS A 11 -17.10 -11.41 -10.38
C LYS A 11 -18.62 -11.26 -10.38
N GLN A 12 -19.30 -11.99 -11.23
CA GLN A 12 -20.73 -12.20 -11.11
C GLN A 12 -20.99 -12.92 -9.79
N GLU A 13 -21.47 -12.19 -8.79
CA GLU A 13 -21.97 -12.78 -7.56
C GLU A 13 -23.44 -13.11 -7.78
N GLU A 14 -23.74 -14.31 -8.23
CA GLU A 14 -25.11 -14.83 -8.42
C GLU A 14 -25.91 -14.92 -7.13
N HIS A 15 -25.26 -14.94 -5.97
CA HIS A 15 -25.86 -15.22 -4.67
C HIS A 15 -26.60 -14.07 -3.94
N VAL A 16 -26.74 -12.92 -4.54
CA VAL A 16 -27.36 -11.77 -3.84
C VAL A 16 -28.88 -11.75 -3.94
N TYR A 17 -29.47 -12.64 -4.74
CA TYR A 17 -30.88 -12.59 -5.13
C TYR A 17 -31.84 -13.39 -4.27
N ASP A 18 -31.34 -14.25 -3.38
CA ASP A 18 -32.19 -15.22 -2.66
C ASP A 18 -33.05 -14.65 -1.53
N ASN A 19 -32.78 -13.40 -1.10
CA ASN A 19 -33.48 -12.78 0.04
C ASN A 19 -34.35 -11.56 -0.32
N GLU A 20 -34.73 -11.42 -1.58
CA GLU A 20 -35.59 -10.33 -2.01
C GLU A 20 -37.06 -10.73 -2.02
N PRO A 21 -37.98 -9.77 -1.73
CA PRO A 21 -39.40 -10.05 -1.83
C PRO A 21 -39.78 -10.57 -3.21
N GLU A 22 -40.64 -11.57 -3.29
CA GLU A 22 -41.05 -12.26 -4.52
C GLU A 22 -41.58 -11.29 -5.58
N GLN A 23 -42.31 -10.24 -5.14
CA GLN A 23 -42.81 -9.17 -6.00
C GLN A 23 -41.73 -8.40 -6.77
N PHE A 24 -40.50 -8.39 -6.28
CA PHE A 24 -39.36 -7.72 -6.93
C PHE A 24 -38.55 -8.63 -7.83
N LYS A 25 -38.70 -9.94 -7.71
CA LYS A 25 -38.07 -10.90 -8.61
C LYS A 25 -38.74 -10.95 -9.98
N ILE A 26 -40.02 -10.65 -10.03
CA ILE A 26 -40.86 -10.73 -11.24
C ILE A 26 -40.77 -9.44 -12.05
N ASP A 27 -40.52 -8.32 -11.40
CA ASP A 27 -40.41 -7.05 -12.09
C ASP A 27 -39.05 -6.92 -12.77
N LEU A 28 -39.00 -6.32 -13.93
CA LEU A 28 -37.80 -6.02 -14.77
C LEU A 28 -36.58 -5.42 -14.02
N LEU A 29 -36.67 -5.42 -12.73
CA LEU A 29 -35.76 -4.78 -11.79
C LEU A 29 -34.45 -5.50 -11.54
N ILE A 30 -34.31 -6.73 -11.90
CA ILE A 30 -32.99 -7.39 -11.92
C ILE A 30 -32.04 -6.55 -12.77
N ARG A 31 -32.52 -5.93 -13.83
CA ARG A 31 -31.76 -5.04 -14.72
C ARG A 31 -31.46 -3.69 -14.09
N THR A 32 -32.44 -3.06 -13.46
CA THR A 32 -32.27 -1.77 -12.77
C THR A 32 -31.39 -1.89 -11.52
N ARG A 33 -31.32 -3.09 -10.92
CA ARG A 33 -30.44 -3.37 -9.80
C ARG A 33 -28.95 -3.18 -10.15
N HIS A 34 -28.52 -3.55 -11.34
CA HIS A 34 -27.15 -3.30 -11.77
C HIS A 34 -26.84 -1.81 -11.88
N ALA A 35 -27.77 -1.01 -12.41
CA ALA A 35 -27.65 0.45 -12.46
C ALA A 35 -27.66 1.09 -11.08
N LEU A 36 -28.52 0.61 -10.15
CA LEU A 36 -28.63 1.15 -8.79
C LEU A 36 -27.57 0.63 -7.81
N ARG A 37 -26.91 -0.50 -8.07
CA ARG A 37 -25.91 -1.08 -7.15
C ARG A 37 -24.72 -0.16 -6.93
N ASN A 38 -24.20 0.41 -7.98
CA ASN A 38 -23.14 1.42 -7.94
C ASN A 38 -23.66 2.63 -8.66
N VAL A 39 -24.47 3.45 -7.98
CA VAL A 39 -25.06 4.65 -8.55
C VAL A 39 -23.94 5.55 -9.05
N SER A 40 -23.59 5.39 -10.31
CA SER A 40 -22.62 6.19 -11.02
C SER A 40 -22.94 6.18 -12.51
N CYS A 41 -23.18 7.34 -13.06
CA CYS A 41 -23.40 7.50 -14.50
C CYS A 41 -22.17 7.12 -15.34
N LEU A 42 -20.97 7.09 -14.74
CA LEU A 42 -19.75 6.66 -15.42
C LEU A 42 -19.74 5.18 -15.87
N ASN A 43 -20.62 4.36 -15.29
CA ASN A 43 -20.75 2.94 -15.64
C ASN A 43 -21.88 2.65 -16.62
N LEU A 44 -22.53 3.69 -17.15
CA LEU A 44 -23.71 3.58 -17.99
C LEU A 44 -23.42 4.14 -19.38
N LEU A 45 -23.83 3.40 -20.41
CA LEU A 45 -24.02 3.92 -21.75
C LEU A 45 -25.52 4.12 -21.95
N ILE A 46 -25.94 5.36 -22.24
CA ILE A 46 -27.34 5.77 -22.22
C ILE A 46 -27.73 6.25 -23.62
N LYS A 47 -28.89 5.80 -24.13
CA LYS A 47 -29.44 6.36 -25.36
C LYS A 47 -29.74 7.84 -25.17
N ARG A 48 -29.27 8.67 -26.06
CA ARG A 48 -29.44 10.14 -26.00
C ARG A 48 -30.90 10.54 -26.02
N SER A 49 -31.73 9.89 -26.86
CA SER A 49 -33.16 10.11 -26.93
C SER A 49 -33.85 9.89 -25.57
N LEU A 50 -33.44 8.88 -24.79
CA LEU A 50 -34.00 8.66 -23.45
C LEU A 50 -33.82 9.87 -22.54
N ILE A 51 -32.73 10.59 -22.65
CA ILE A 51 -32.42 11.79 -21.87
C ILE A 51 -33.22 12.99 -22.41
N GLU A 52 -33.16 13.20 -23.73
CA GLU A 52 -33.76 14.37 -24.37
C GLU A 52 -35.30 14.33 -24.36
N ASP A 53 -35.91 13.21 -24.71
CA ASP A 53 -37.36 13.04 -24.79
C ASP A 53 -38.03 13.13 -23.40
N ASN A 54 -37.28 12.80 -22.33
CA ASN A 54 -37.80 12.85 -20.95
C ASN A 54 -37.24 14.00 -20.13
N HIS A 55 -36.50 14.92 -20.75
CA HIS A 55 -35.91 16.12 -20.12
C HIS A 55 -35.14 15.82 -18.85
N ILE A 56 -34.32 14.74 -18.86
CA ILE A 56 -33.53 14.29 -17.72
C ILE A 56 -32.24 15.09 -17.67
N SER A 57 -31.94 15.70 -16.54
CA SER A 57 -30.72 16.48 -16.32
C SER A 57 -30.10 16.20 -14.97
N PHE A 58 -28.80 16.49 -14.83
CA PHE A 58 -28.18 16.56 -13.53
C PHE A 58 -28.75 17.70 -12.72
N LYS A 59 -28.88 17.48 -11.43
CA LYS A 59 -29.32 18.52 -10.49
C LYS A 59 -28.12 19.37 -10.10
N GLU A 60 -28.16 20.66 -10.42
CA GLU A 60 -27.05 21.61 -10.18
C GLU A 60 -26.82 21.89 -8.69
N GLU A 61 -27.84 21.72 -7.86
CA GLU A 61 -27.76 21.85 -6.41
C GLU A 61 -26.92 20.79 -5.71
N PHE A 62 -26.60 19.65 -6.39
CA PHE A 62 -25.81 18.56 -5.82
C PHE A 62 -24.39 18.59 -6.35
N PHE A 63 -23.42 18.45 -5.43
CA PHE A 63 -22.00 18.45 -5.75
C PHE A 63 -21.36 17.04 -5.64
N TRP A 64 -21.71 16.28 -4.59
CA TRP A 64 -21.14 14.94 -4.35
C TRP A 64 -22.05 13.79 -4.81
N TYR A 65 -23.36 13.99 -4.79
CA TYR A 65 -24.34 12.92 -5.01
C TYR A 65 -25.23 13.16 -6.23
N THR A 66 -24.70 13.80 -7.25
CA THR A 66 -25.37 14.10 -8.52
C THR A 66 -25.85 12.86 -9.28
N ASP A 67 -25.07 11.76 -9.19
CA ASP A 67 -25.36 10.53 -9.94
C ASP A 67 -26.67 9.86 -9.52
N ALA A 68 -27.03 9.90 -8.23
CA ALA A 68 -28.20 9.18 -7.72
C ALA A 68 -29.52 9.74 -8.27
N PRO A 69 -29.81 11.04 -8.19
CA PRO A 69 -30.98 11.65 -8.81
C PRO A 69 -31.09 11.41 -10.31
N PHE A 70 -29.95 11.52 -11.01
CA PHE A 70 -29.89 11.31 -12.46
C PHE A 70 -30.23 9.86 -12.84
N VAL A 71 -29.61 8.87 -12.21
CA VAL A 71 -29.85 7.45 -12.50
C VAL A 71 -31.28 7.04 -12.12
N VAL A 72 -31.78 7.50 -10.98
CA VAL A 72 -33.18 7.25 -10.58
C VAL A 72 -34.15 7.88 -11.57
N GLY A 73 -33.87 9.09 -12.05
CA GLY A 73 -34.66 9.77 -13.10
C GLY A 73 -34.70 8.94 -14.39
N LEU A 74 -33.59 8.38 -14.85
CA LEU A 74 -33.52 7.50 -16.04
C LEU A 74 -34.38 6.24 -15.88
N LEU A 75 -34.26 5.55 -14.74
CA LEU A 75 -34.91 4.27 -14.50
C LEU A 75 -36.44 4.36 -14.41
N LYS A 76 -36.99 5.56 -14.30
CA LYS A 76 -38.45 5.79 -14.39
C LYS A 76 -38.97 5.54 -15.81
N TYR A 77 -38.14 5.74 -16.82
CA TYR A 77 -38.55 5.75 -18.23
C TYR A 77 -38.02 4.54 -19.02
N THR A 78 -37.21 3.68 -18.41
CA THR A 78 -36.70 2.49 -19.07
C THR A 78 -36.53 1.31 -18.12
N ASN A 79 -36.91 0.15 -18.60
CA ASN A 79 -36.60 -1.17 -18.03
C ASN A 79 -35.68 -1.96 -18.96
N ASP A 80 -35.30 -1.41 -20.09
CA ASP A 80 -34.39 -2.05 -21.03
C ASP A 80 -32.95 -1.70 -20.65
N VAL A 81 -32.37 -2.54 -19.80
CA VAL A 81 -30.99 -2.41 -19.34
C VAL A 81 -30.24 -3.68 -19.67
N SER A 82 -29.26 -3.56 -20.57
CA SER A 82 -28.35 -4.65 -20.93
C SER A 82 -27.02 -4.51 -20.25
N PHE A 83 -26.39 -5.65 -19.91
CA PHE A 83 -25.06 -5.69 -19.33
C PHE A 83 -24.03 -6.03 -20.40
N VAL A 84 -22.95 -5.24 -20.50
CA VAL A 84 -21.86 -5.48 -21.44
C VAL A 84 -20.65 -5.99 -20.64
N GLU A 85 -20.29 -7.27 -20.81
CA GLU A 85 -19.25 -7.93 -20.02
C GLU A 85 -17.85 -7.42 -20.33
N ASP A 86 -17.55 -7.12 -21.59
CA ASP A 86 -16.22 -6.73 -22.05
C ASP A 86 -15.97 -5.22 -22.12
N ALA A 87 -16.91 -4.42 -21.61
CA ALA A 87 -16.74 -2.98 -21.59
C ALA A 87 -15.74 -2.55 -20.52
N ILE A 88 -14.75 -1.75 -20.91
CA ILE A 88 -13.72 -1.23 -20.02
C ILE A 88 -13.95 0.26 -19.81
N LEU A 89 -14.17 0.66 -18.56
CA LEU A 89 -14.15 2.06 -18.14
C LEU A 89 -12.81 2.39 -17.52
N VAL A 90 -12.11 3.37 -18.10
CA VAL A 90 -10.87 3.91 -17.56
C VAL A 90 -11.18 5.07 -16.63
N LYS A 91 -10.89 4.91 -15.33
CA LYS A 91 -11.08 5.96 -14.34
C LYS A 91 -9.75 6.52 -13.86
N ARG A 92 -9.53 7.81 -14.08
CA ARG A 92 -8.37 8.52 -13.53
C ARG A 92 -8.46 8.60 -12.00
N LYS A 93 -7.39 8.19 -11.32
CA LYS A 93 -7.23 8.37 -9.87
C LYS A 93 -6.18 9.43 -9.60
N HIS A 94 -6.54 10.44 -8.83
CA HIS A 94 -5.58 11.44 -8.37
C HIS A 94 -4.73 10.86 -7.24
N ASN A 95 -3.41 10.86 -7.43
CA ASN A 95 -2.45 10.34 -6.44
C ASN A 95 -2.01 11.38 -5.41
N ASP A 96 -2.36 12.63 -5.61
CA ASP A 96 -2.08 13.73 -4.67
C ASP A 96 -3.35 14.21 -3.97
N PRO A 97 -3.65 13.66 -2.77
CA PRO A 97 -4.83 14.05 -2.02
C PRO A 97 -4.68 15.39 -1.30
N ILE A 98 -3.51 16.03 -1.38
CA ILE A 98 -3.21 17.28 -0.67
C ILE A 98 -3.35 18.47 -1.63
N SER A 99 -2.63 18.47 -2.75
CA SER A 99 -2.63 19.59 -3.69
C SER A 99 -3.68 19.47 -4.81
N ARG A 100 -4.07 18.23 -5.16
CA ARG A 100 -5.10 17.95 -6.19
C ARG A 100 -6.04 16.84 -5.73
N PRO A 101 -6.85 17.06 -4.69
CA PRO A 101 -7.74 16.03 -4.17
C PRO A 101 -8.82 15.68 -5.19
N ALA A 102 -9.09 14.40 -5.36
CA ALA A 102 -10.31 13.96 -6.02
C ALA A 102 -11.52 14.35 -5.17
N LEU A 103 -12.69 14.48 -5.78
CA LEU A 103 -13.93 14.81 -5.09
C LEU A 103 -14.19 13.93 -3.85
N SER A 104 -13.89 12.64 -3.96
CA SER A 104 -13.99 11.69 -2.84
C SER A 104 -12.98 11.93 -1.70
N GLN A 105 -11.93 12.71 -1.91
CA GLN A 105 -10.86 13.01 -0.94
C GLN A 105 -11.08 14.35 -0.22
N ILE A 106 -11.97 15.20 -0.72
CA ILE A 106 -12.31 16.47 -0.08
C ILE A 106 -12.96 16.16 1.28
N LYS A 107 -12.41 16.77 2.33
CA LYS A 107 -12.91 16.62 3.69
C LYS A 107 -13.96 17.68 3.99
N ASP A 108 -15.20 17.37 3.67
CA ASP A 108 -16.37 18.13 4.13
C ASP A 108 -17.41 17.14 4.66
N PRO A 109 -17.33 16.78 5.96
CA PRO A 109 -18.23 15.79 6.53
C PRO A 109 -19.66 16.29 6.67
N ASP A 110 -19.87 17.58 6.81
CA ASP A 110 -21.19 18.17 7.05
C ASP A 110 -21.95 18.35 5.75
N GLY A 111 -21.35 19.01 4.76
CA GLY A 111 -21.94 19.17 3.45
C GLY A 111 -22.25 17.83 2.78
N ARG A 112 -21.37 16.86 2.91
CA ARG A 112 -21.63 15.50 2.41
C ARG A 112 -22.78 14.78 3.10
N PHE A 113 -22.96 14.99 4.39
CA PHE A 113 -24.10 14.40 5.10
C PHE A 113 -25.40 15.02 4.65
N ASP A 114 -25.46 16.34 4.64
CA ASP A 114 -26.66 17.09 4.30
C ASP A 114 -27.08 16.79 2.85
N GLU A 115 -26.18 16.93 1.90
CA GLU A 115 -26.44 16.61 0.50
C GLU A 115 -26.85 15.15 0.28
N PHE A 116 -26.25 14.19 1.02
CA PHE A 116 -26.68 12.79 0.93
C PHE A 116 -28.15 12.62 1.35
N ILE A 117 -28.58 13.31 2.40
CA ILE A 117 -29.99 13.27 2.86
C ILE A 117 -30.89 13.93 1.84
N GLU A 118 -30.52 15.08 1.31
CA GLU A 118 -31.28 15.82 0.30
C GLU A 118 -31.43 15.01 -0.99
N ALA A 119 -30.34 14.48 -1.51
CA ALA A 119 -30.36 13.63 -2.71
C ALA A 119 -31.18 12.35 -2.50
N HIS A 120 -31.12 11.76 -1.29
CA HIS A 120 -31.95 10.61 -0.95
C HIS A 120 -33.42 10.96 -0.93
N ASN A 121 -33.81 12.04 -0.25
CA ASN A 121 -35.20 12.49 -0.16
C ASN A 121 -35.77 12.84 -1.55
N TYR A 122 -34.95 13.50 -2.39
CA TYR A 122 -35.33 13.76 -3.78
C TYR A 122 -35.55 12.45 -4.56
N CYS A 123 -34.64 11.47 -4.42
CA CYS A 123 -34.82 10.16 -5.08
C CYS A 123 -36.07 9.41 -4.59
N LEU A 124 -36.40 9.50 -3.31
CA LEU A 124 -37.64 8.91 -2.77
C LEU A 124 -38.90 9.57 -3.37
N GLU A 125 -38.89 10.87 -3.46
CA GLU A 125 -40.03 11.61 -4.02
C GLU A 125 -40.27 11.24 -5.49
N ILE A 126 -39.25 11.26 -6.32
CA ILE A 126 -39.40 10.95 -7.74
C ILE A 126 -39.63 9.45 -8.03
N SER A 127 -39.40 8.57 -7.06
CA SER A 127 -39.56 7.10 -7.18
C SER A 127 -40.78 6.56 -6.44
N LYS A 128 -41.64 7.38 -5.88
CA LYS A 128 -42.81 6.95 -5.05
C LYS A 128 -43.76 5.98 -5.78
N ASP A 129 -43.93 6.16 -7.09
CA ASP A 129 -44.78 5.33 -7.93
C ASP A 129 -44.04 4.12 -8.54
N TYR A 130 -42.78 3.90 -8.16
CA TYR A 130 -41.91 2.86 -8.64
C TYR A 130 -41.39 2.01 -7.47
N PRO A 131 -42.17 1.07 -6.93
CA PRO A 131 -41.93 0.42 -5.64
C PRO A 131 -40.53 -0.15 -5.49
N SER A 132 -40.02 -0.70 -6.53
CA SER A 132 -38.71 -1.36 -6.48
C SER A 132 -37.55 -0.39 -6.49
N ILE A 133 -37.63 0.69 -7.27
CA ILE A 133 -36.60 1.76 -7.22
C ILE A 133 -36.61 2.38 -5.82
N HIS A 134 -37.83 2.68 -5.32
CA HIS A 134 -38.07 3.21 -3.98
C HIS A 134 -37.45 2.32 -2.89
N TYR A 135 -37.68 1.00 -2.97
CA TYR A 135 -37.08 0.01 -2.06
C TYR A 135 -35.55 0.06 -2.09
N TYR A 136 -34.90 0.11 -3.29
CA TYR A 136 -33.45 0.18 -3.37
C TYR A 136 -32.87 1.47 -2.82
N ILE A 137 -33.53 2.60 -3.01
CA ILE A 137 -33.12 3.88 -2.42
C ILE A 137 -33.19 3.80 -0.89
N ASN A 138 -34.26 3.24 -0.34
CA ASN A 138 -34.41 2.99 1.09
C ASN A 138 -33.34 2.01 1.62
N ALA A 139 -33.03 0.94 0.88
CA ALA A 139 -31.98 -0.01 1.25
C ALA A 139 -30.60 0.66 1.30
N LYS A 140 -30.30 1.58 0.37
CA LYS A 140 -29.06 2.37 0.41
C LYS A 140 -28.99 3.26 1.64
N MET A 141 -30.05 3.94 2.01
CA MET A 141 -30.10 4.75 3.22
C MET A 141 -29.91 3.90 4.47
N ALA A 142 -30.58 2.74 4.57
CA ALA A 142 -30.40 1.83 5.69
C ALA A 142 -28.97 1.31 5.81
N ASN A 143 -28.27 1.08 4.68
CA ASN A 143 -26.86 0.72 4.65
C ASN A 143 -25.95 1.89 5.03
N TYR A 144 -26.22 3.08 4.53
CA TYR A 144 -25.49 4.30 4.91
C TYR A 144 -25.58 4.56 6.41
N PHE A 145 -26.78 4.50 6.97
CA PHE A 145 -27.04 4.65 8.40
C PHE A 145 -26.17 3.73 9.25
N THR A 146 -26.19 2.43 8.96
CA THR A 146 -25.49 1.45 9.79
C THR A 146 -23.98 1.38 9.55
N SER A 147 -23.51 1.75 8.35
CA SER A 147 -22.10 1.60 7.95
C SER A 147 -21.29 2.88 8.08
N PHE A 148 -21.81 4.00 7.62
CA PHE A 148 -21.08 5.27 7.57
C PHE A 148 -21.52 6.21 8.71
N PHE A 149 -22.79 6.52 8.80
CA PHE A 149 -23.31 7.44 9.78
C PHE A 149 -23.03 6.99 11.22
N ALA A 150 -23.33 5.73 11.54
CA ALA A 150 -23.07 5.16 12.85
C ALA A 150 -21.59 5.31 13.27
N LYS A 151 -20.64 5.05 12.35
CA LYS A 151 -19.21 5.23 12.63
C LYS A 151 -18.83 6.70 12.87
N LYS A 152 -19.43 7.64 12.11
CA LYS A 152 -19.19 9.07 12.33
C LYS A 152 -19.72 9.53 13.67
N VAL A 153 -20.96 9.17 14.03
CA VAL A 153 -21.55 9.46 15.35
C VAL A 153 -20.66 8.97 16.48
N ARG A 154 -20.02 7.79 16.32
CA ARG A 154 -19.10 7.24 17.35
C ARG A 154 -17.78 7.98 17.43
N ARG A 155 -17.27 8.53 16.32
CA ARG A 155 -15.93 9.13 16.21
C ARG A 155 -15.91 10.64 16.33
N SER A 156 -17.02 11.32 16.11
CA SER A 156 -17.09 12.78 16.20
C SER A 156 -16.79 13.23 17.64
N GLU A 157 -15.99 14.24 17.78
CA GLU A 157 -15.71 14.94 19.04
C GLU A 157 -16.65 16.14 19.23
N ASP A 158 -17.34 16.57 18.17
CA ASP A 158 -18.33 17.65 18.21
C ASP A 158 -19.70 17.12 18.67
N ASP A 159 -20.08 17.48 19.87
CA ASP A 159 -21.35 17.08 20.48
C ASP A 159 -22.56 17.71 19.80
N LYS A 160 -22.45 18.97 19.35
CA LYS A 160 -23.53 19.67 18.66
C LYS A 160 -23.79 19.00 17.31
N TRP A 161 -22.74 18.71 16.57
CA TRP A 161 -22.81 17.97 15.32
C TRP A 161 -23.51 16.61 15.52
N ARG A 162 -23.04 15.84 16.51
CA ARG A 162 -23.60 14.51 16.81
C ARG A 162 -25.09 14.56 17.08
N THR A 163 -25.53 15.47 17.93
CA THR A 163 -26.93 15.58 18.33
C THR A 163 -27.81 16.00 17.15
N THR A 164 -27.44 17.08 16.46
CA THR A 164 -28.21 17.60 15.33
C THR A 164 -28.36 16.56 14.21
N ARG A 165 -27.26 15.90 13.81
CA ARG A 165 -27.31 14.91 12.73
C ARG A 165 -27.99 13.61 13.14
N PHE A 166 -27.91 13.26 14.42
CA PHE A 166 -28.64 12.12 14.97
C PHE A 166 -30.16 12.33 14.91
N ASP A 167 -30.63 13.53 15.26
CA ASP A 167 -32.03 13.89 15.18
C ASP A 167 -32.54 13.97 13.73
N THR A 168 -31.72 14.50 12.81
CA THR A 168 -32.00 14.45 11.38
C THR A 168 -32.17 13.03 10.89
N MET A 169 -31.25 12.14 11.27
CA MET A 169 -31.30 10.72 10.89
C MET A 169 -32.50 10.00 11.51
N ALA A 170 -32.91 10.35 12.74
CA ALA A 170 -34.13 9.82 13.35
C ALA A 170 -35.38 10.07 12.50
N LYS A 171 -35.50 11.27 11.96
CA LYS A 171 -36.60 11.63 11.04
C LYS A 171 -36.52 10.84 9.73
N VAL A 172 -35.31 10.73 9.13
CA VAL A 172 -35.12 9.97 7.89
C VAL A 172 -35.48 8.50 8.06
N LEU A 173 -35.15 7.89 9.21
CA LEU A 173 -35.44 6.48 9.47
C LEU A 173 -36.96 6.19 9.53
N THR A 174 -37.82 7.17 9.80
CA THR A 174 -39.28 7.00 9.76
C THR A 174 -39.81 6.81 8.33
N LEU A 175 -39.04 7.25 7.33
CA LEU A 175 -39.37 7.12 5.91
C LEU A 175 -38.89 5.79 5.30
N ILE A 176 -38.08 5.03 6.06
CA ILE A 176 -37.54 3.77 5.58
C ILE A 176 -38.47 2.61 5.92
N GLU A 177 -38.63 1.71 4.97
CA GLU A 177 -39.42 0.49 5.17
C GLU A 177 -38.93 -0.30 6.38
N PRO A 178 -39.84 -0.65 7.32
CA PRO A 178 -39.49 -1.29 8.59
C PRO A 178 -38.68 -2.61 8.43
N GLU A 179 -38.94 -3.36 7.36
CA GLU A 179 -38.26 -4.63 7.09
C GLU A 179 -36.77 -4.41 6.83
N LEU A 180 -36.38 -3.33 6.18
CA LEU A 180 -34.99 -2.97 5.95
C LEU A 180 -34.25 -2.66 7.26
N LEU A 181 -34.93 -2.11 8.23
CA LEU A 181 -34.37 -1.81 9.56
C LEU A 181 -34.30 -3.04 10.48
N LYS A 182 -35.03 -4.11 10.14
CA LYS A 182 -35.06 -5.36 10.94
C LYS A 182 -34.07 -6.45 10.47
N LYS A 183 -33.37 -6.27 9.35
CA LYS A 183 -32.49 -7.29 8.73
C LYS A 183 -31.40 -7.86 9.65
N SER A 184 -31.02 -7.20 10.74
CA SER A 184 -30.10 -7.73 11.74
C SER A 184 -30.42 -7.17 13.12
N LEU A 185 -30.00 -7.90 14.17
CA LEU A 185 -30.17 -7.46 15.56
C LEU A 185 -29.52 -6.09 15.80
N TYR A 186 -28.32 -5.89 15.26
CA TYR A 186 -27.61 -4.60 15.32
C TYR A 186 -28.42 -3.48 14.69
N ARG A 187 -28.88 -3.67 13.45
CA ARG A 187 -29.65 -2.67 12.70
C ARG A 187 -30.96 -2.32 13.44
N ARG A 188 -31.69 -3.33 13.89
CA ARG A 188 -32.95 -3.15 14.65
C ARG A 188 -32.73 -2.37 15.95
N SER A 189 -31.73 -2.74 16.73
CA SER A 189 -31.45 -2.08 18.01
C SER A 189 -30.99 -0.64 17.84
N LEU A 190 -30.15 -0.39 16.81
CA LEU A 190 -29.62 0.93 16.52
C LEU A 190 -30.71 1.87 15.98
N SER A 191 -31.54 1.41 15.04
CA SER A 191 -32.65 2.22 14.51
C SER A 191 -33.65 2.57 15.61
N LYS A 192 -34.03 1.61 16.46
CA LYS A 192 -34.90 1.87 17.60
C LYS A 192 -34.31 2.92 18.57
N ALA A 193 -33.01 2.86 18.84
CA ALA A 193 -32.36 3.85 19.69
C ALA A 193 -32.32 5.24 19.01
N CYS A 194 -32.09 5.28 17.69
CA CYS A 194 -32.08 6.53 16.92
C CYS A 194 -33.47 7.17 16.86
N MET A 195 -34.49 6.41 16.51
CA MET A 195 -35.88 6.92 16.43
C MET A 195 -36.43 7.40 17.78
N ASN A 196 -35.90 6.83 18.90
CA ASN A 196 -36.21 7.29 20.25
C ASN A 196 -35.30 8.45 20.72
N HIS A 197 -34.49 9.04 19.85
CA HIS A 197 -33.51 10.10 20.15
C HIS A 197 -32.53 9.75 21.30
N ASP A 198 -32.28 8.44 21.55
CA ASP A 198 -31.38 7.97 22.60
C ASP A 198 -29.94 7.82 22.06
N LEU A 199 -29.24 8.94 21.94
CA LEU A 199 -27.85 8.98 21.45
C LEU A 199 -26.90 8.14 22.31
N LYS A 200 -27.05 8.15 23.64
CA LYS A 200 -26.17 7.40 24.54
C LYS A 200 -26.31 5.89 24.34
N LYS A 201 -27.52 5.41 24.18
CA LYS A 201 -27.81 3.99 23.89
C LYS A 201 -27.30 3.61 22.49
N ALA A 202 -27.53 4.44 21.49
CA ALA A 202 -26.99 4.23 20.14
C ALA A 202 -25.47 4.11 20.15
N GLN A 203 -24.75 5.00 20.85
CA GLN A 203 -23.28 4.94 20.98
C GLN A 203 -22.80 3.65 21.61
N LYS A 204 -23.50 3.13 22.65
CA LYS A 204 -23.19 1.82 23.28
C LYS A 204 -23.39 0.67 22.29
N ILE A 205 -24.50 0.65 21.55
CA ILE A 205 -24.80 -0.36 20.53
C ILE A 205 -23.74 -0.35 19.43
N ILE A 206 -23.37 0.82 18.93
CA ILE A 206 -22.33 0.99 17.90
C ILE A 206 -20.99 0.49 18.43
N ALA A 207 -20.62 0.87 19.67
CA ALA A 207 -19.35 0.44 20.29
C ALA A 207 -19.27 -1.08 20.40
N ALA A 208 -20.33 -1.72 20.90
CA ALA A 208 -20.41 -3.18 21.05
C ALA A 208 -20.29 -3.89 19.67
N HIS A 209 -21.02 -3.41 18.66
CA HIS A 209 -20.96 -3.94 17.30
C HIS A 209 -19.56 -3.83 16.71
N LEU A 210 -18.93 -2.64 16.77
CA LEU A 210 -17.58 -2.43 16.26
C LEU A 210 -16.53 -3.23 17.00
N ALA A 211 -16.69 -3.44 18.32
CA ALA A 211 -15.82 -4.32 19.10
C ALA A 211 -15.94 -5.78 18.62
N GLY A 212 -17.16 -6.26 18.40
CA GLY A 212 -17.41 -7.60 17.85
C GLY A 212 -16.81 -7.80 16.45
N VAL A 213 -17.00 -6.83 15.54
CA VAL A 213 -16.40 -6.85 14.19
C VAL A 213 -14.87 -6.86 14.29
N LYS A 214 -14.29 -6.01 15.16
CA LYS A 214 -12.85 -5.96 15.39
C LYS A 214 -12.31 -7.28 15.96
N ALA A 215 -12.99 -7.85 16.94
CA ALA A 215 -12.63 -9.14 17.52
C ALA A 215 -12.65 -10.25 16.45
N LYS A 216 -13.73 -10.35 15.68
CA LYS A 216 -13.84 -11.31 14.56
C LYS A 216 -12.71 -11.16 13.55
N LYS A 217 -12.34 -9.92 13.19
CA LYS A 217 -11.21 -9.64 12.28
C LYS A 217 -9.88 -10.07 12.88
N ILE A 218 -9.65 -9.79 14.16
CA ILE A 218 -8.44 -10.18 14.90
C ILE A 218 -8.28 -11.69 14.91
N PHE A 219 -9.34 -12.44 15.24
CA PHE A 219 -9.26 -13.90 15.31
C PHE A 219 -9.15 -14.58 13.95
N LYS A 220 -9.72 -13.99 12.89
CA LYS A 220 -9.64 -14.56 11.54
C LYS A 220 -8.36 -14.23 10.78
N ASN A 221 -7.62 -13.18 11.16
CA ASN A 221 -6.45 -12.69 10.44
C ASN A 221 -5.22 -12.62 11.34
N LYS A 222 -4.22 -13.47 11.06
CA LYS A 222 -2.96 -13.52 11.82
C LYS A 222 -2.26 -12.17 11.92
N ASN A 223 -2.27 -11.36 10.84
CA ASN A 223 -1.66 -10.03 10.85
C ASN A 223 -2.40 -9.06 11.78
N GLU A 224 -3.73 -9.11 11.83
CA GLU A 224 -4.52 -8.28 12.75
C GLU A 224 -4.32 -8.70 14.20
N MET A 225 -4.18 -10.01 14.46
CA MET A 225 -3.81 -10.54 15.77
C MET A 225 -2.42 -10.02 16.19
N ASN A 226 -1.41 -10.08 15.30
CA ASN A 226 -0.07 -9.60 15.60
C ASN A 226 -0.05 -8.10 15.92
N LYS A 227 -0.81 -7.28 15.16
CA LYS A 227 -1.00 -5.85 15.45
C LYS A 227 -1.69 -5.61 16.79
N TYR A 228 -2.66 -6.42 17.13
CA TYR A 228 -3.36 -6.34 18.41
C TYR A 228 -2.41 -6.67 19.57
N LEU A 229 -1.66 -7.78 19.46
CA LEU A 229 -0.68 -8.19 20.47
C LEU A 229 0.42 -7.13 20.65
N TYR A 230 0.93 -6.57 19.55
CA TYR A 230 1.88 -5.46 19.60
C TYR A 230 1.34 -4.30 20.44
N ARG A 231 0.11 -3.83 20.16
CA ARG A 231 -0.48 -2.63 20.78
C ARG A 231 -0.88 -2.82 22.22
N HIS A 232 -1.37 -4.01 22.59
CA HIS A 232 -2.05 -4.24 23.87
C HIS A 232 -1.30 -5.18 24.82
N LYS A 233 -0.28 -5.90 24.33
CA LYS A 233 0.54 -6.79 25.12
C LYS A 233 2.01 -6.37 25.07
N TYR A 234 2.64 -6.47 23.91
CA TYR A 234 4.10 -6.35 23.81
C TYR A 234 4.64 -4.96 24.09
N LYS A 235 3.87 -3.90 23.79
CA LYS A 235 4.25 -2.53 24.19
C LYS A 235 4.34 -2.30 25.72
N ASN A 236 3.78 -3.22 26.50
CA ASN A 236 3.86 -3.14 27.97
C ASN A 236 5.07 -3.92 28.52
N GLU A 237 5.74 -4.71 27.69
CA GLU A 237 6.99 -5.39 28.08
C GLU A 237 8.14 -4.37 28.19
N PRO A 238 9.14 -4.59 29.06
CA PRO A 238 10.28 -3.70 29.16
C PRO A 238 11.11 -3.65 27.85
N ILE A 239 11.67 -2.48 27.55
CA ILE A 239 12.64 -2.35 26.44
C ILE A 239 13.95 -3.00 26.86
N GLN A 240 14.48 -3.89 26.03
CA GLN A 240 15.76 -4.56 26.22
C GLN A 240 16.89 -3.68 25.68
N LYS A 241 17.69 -3.12 26.60
CA LYS A 241 18.65 -2.03 26.33
C LYS A 241 19.78 -2.40 25.37
N ASN A 242 20.14 -3.68 25.30
CA ASN A 242 21.22 -4.23 24.47
C ASN A 242 20.73 -4.86 23.16
N LEU A 243 19.41 -4.86 22.89
CA LEU A 243 18.83 -5.57 21.76
C LEU A 243 18.69 -4.64 20.55
N ILE A 244 19.28 -5.06 19.42
CA ILE A 244 19.28 -4.35 18.14
C ILE A 244 18.56 -5.18 17.08
N MET A 245 17.62 -4.58 16.37
CA MET A 245 16.87 -5.23 15.30
C MET A 245 17.29 -4.67 13.94
N PHE A 246 17.67 -5.56 13.03
CA PHE A 246 18.09 -5.24 11.66
C PHE A 246 17.06 -5.72 10.64
N GLU A 247 16.81 -4.91 9.61
CA GLU A 247 15.96 -5.29 8.48
C GLU A 247 16.48 -4.65 7.19
N THR A 248 16.67 -5.46 6.15
CA THR A 248 17.03 -5.01 4.80
C THR A 248 15.98 -5.45 3.79
N PHE A 249 15.57 -4.54 2.90
CA PHE A 249 14.63 -4.80 1.81
C PHE A 249 13.38 -5.60 2.25
N ARG A 250 12.83 -5.25 3.42
CA ARG A 250 11.69 -5.93 4.06
C ARG A 250 11.92 -7.41 4.34
N GLY A 251 13.16 -7.77 4.66
CA GLY A 251 13.57 -9.13 4.96
C GLY A 251 13.97 -9.96 3.74
N ALA A 252 14.20 -9.34 2.59
CA ALA A 252 14.53 -10.06 1.37
C ALA A 252 15.98 -10.60 1.36
N SER A 253 16.93 -9.89 1.97
CA SER A 253 18.34 -10.25 1.92
C SER A 253 19.09 -9.91 3.20
N TYR A 254 20.23 -10.57 3.42
CA TYR A 254 21.25 -10.21 4.40
C TYR A 254 22.33 -9.41 3.69
N ALA A 255 22.16 -8.09 3.62
CA ALA A 255 22.99 -7.21 2.80
C ALA A 255 22.92 -5.75 3.26
N ASP A 256 23.50 -4.85 2.47
CA ASP A 256 23.42 -3.40 2.59
C ASP A 256 23.96 -2.87 3.94
N SER A 257 23.85 -1.57 4.16
CA SER A 257 24.41 -0.90 5.35
C SER A 257 24.06 -1.58 6.69
N PRO A 258 22.83 -2.09 6.92
CA PRO A 258 22.53 -2.83 8.13
C PRO A 258 23.40 -4.07 8.37
N LYS A 259 23.82 -4.81 7.29
CA LYS A 259 24.75 -5.95 7.42
C LYS A 259 26.09 -5.49 7.97
N TYR A 260 26.67 -4.46 7.40
CA TYR A 260 28.00 -3.98 7.78
C TYR A 260 28.01 -3.36 9.19
N ILE A 261 26.93 -2.68 9.58
CA ILE A 261 26.77 -2.20 10.95
C ILE A 261 26.67 -3.36 11.94
N TYR A 262 25.91 -4.42 11.62
CA TYR A 262 25.81 -5.61 12.47
C TYR A 262 27.15 -6.30 12.62
N GLU A 263 27.87 -6.55 11.51
CA GLU A 263 29.17 -7.20 11.53
C GLU A 263 30.21 -6.39 12.31
N TYR A 264 30.22 -5.06 12.12
CA TYR A 264 31.09 -4.17 12.86
C TYR A 264 30.81 -4.23 14.37
N LEU A 265 29.56 -4.14 14.78
CA LEU A 265 29.18 -4.21 16.19
C LEU A 265 29.53 -5.55 16.83
N ALA A 266 29.28 -6.64 16.11
CA ALA A 266 29.59 -7.97 16.61
C ALA A 266 31.10 -8.22 16.78
N LYS A 267 31.93 -7.70 15.87
CA LYS A 267 33.38 -7.81 15.92
C LYS A 267 34.01 -6.93 17.01
N ASN A 268 33.57 -5.66 17.10
CA ASN A 268 34.25 -4.68 17.94
C ASN A 268 33.65 -4.57 19.36
N PHE A 269 32.42 -5.06 19.55
CA PHE A 269 31.72 -5.02 20.85
C PHE A 269 31.17 -6.39 21.24
N PRO A 270 31.99 -7.45 21.29
CA PRO A 270 31.54 -8.80 21.54
C PRO A 270 30.82 -8.91 22.89
N GLY A 271 29.63 -9.51 22.89
CA GLY A 271 28.82 -9.72 24.09
C GLY A 271 28.09 -8.49 24.64
N GLN A 272 28.28 -7.31 24.07
CA GLN A 272 27.56 -6.10 24.53
C GLN A 272 26.14 -6.01 23.99
N TYR A 273 25.91 -6.55 22.78
CA TYR A 273 24.63 -6.47 22.09
C TYR A 273 24.09 -7.85 21.73
N GLU A 274 22.78 -7.96 21.71
CA GLU A 274 22.03 -9.06 21.16
C GLU A 274 21.38 -8.63 19.85
N PHE A 275 21.35 -9.53 18.87
CA PHE A 275 20.96 -9.20 17.51
C PHE A 275 19.72 -9.94 17.06
N VAL A 276 18.80 -9.22 16.42
CA VAL A 276 17.61 -9.75 15.77
C VAL A 276 17.63 -9.35 14.31
N TRP A 277 17.61 -10.32 13.41
CA TRP A 277 17.54 -10.09 11.98
C TRP A 277 16.16 -10.46 11.42
N VAL A 278 15.61 -9.56 10.61
CA VAL A 278 14.38 -9.82 9.86
C VAL A 278 14.74 -10.37 8.51
N LEU A 279 14.47 -11.67 8.29
CA LEU A 279 14.70 -12.34 7.02
C LEU A 279 13.51 -13.22 6.63
N ASN A 280 13.21 -13.27 5.33
CA ASN A 280 12.14 -14.12 4.80
C ASN A 280 12.51 -15.59 4.88
N ASP A 281 13.79 -15.94 4.63
CA ASP A 281 14.36 -17.25 4.94
C ASP A 281 14.86 -17.28 6.38
N THR A 282 14.09 -17.91 7.25
CA THR A 282 14.43 -18.04 8.67
C THR A 282 15.51 -19.09 8.97
N LYS A 283 15.99 -19.81 7.95
CA LYS A 283 17.08 -20.78 8.07
C LYS A 283 18.46 -20.13 7.86
N THR A 284 18.51 -18.90 7.39
CA THR A 284 19.76 -18.16 7.21
C THR A 284 20.56 -18.13 8.50
N LYS A 285 21.82 -18.57 8.42
CA LYS A 285 22.75 -18.52 9.55
C LYS A 285 23.49 -17.19 9.55
N LEU A 286 23.42 -16.49 10.66
CA LEU A 286 24.11 -15.22 10.86
C LEU A 286 25.58 -15.51 11.29
N PRO A 287 26.58 -14.82 10.71
CA PRO A 287 27.99 -15.12 10.97
C PRO A 287 28.41 -14.92 12.44
N TYR A 288 27.79 -13.98 13.15
CA TYR A 288 28.08 -13.68 14.56
C TYR A 288 26.90 -14.01 15.48
N GLY A 289 25.99 -14.86 15.05
CA GLY A 289 24.83 -15.25 15.83
C GLY A 289 23.72 -14.21 15.88
N GLY A 290 22.66 -14.55 16.62
CA GLY A 290 21.46 -13.74 16.74
C GLY A 290 20.19 -14.52 16.43
N THR A 291 19.06 -13.85 16.57
CA THR A 291 17.72 -14.43 16.32
C THR A 291 17.21 -14.00 14.96
N VAL A 292 16.89 -14.95 14.09
CA VAL A 292 16.24 -14.65 12.80
C VAL A 292 14.72 -14.72 12.95
N VAL A 293 14.02 -13.69 12.48
CA VAL A 293 12.57 -13.60 12.51
C VAL A 293 12.01 -13.24 11.14
N LYS A 294 10.87 -13.83 10.79
CA LYS A 294 10.16 -13.48 9.56
C LYS A 294 9.29 -12.25 9.77
N ARG A 295 9.32 -11.34 8.79
CA ARG A 295 8.51 -10.12 8.79
C ARG A 295 7.01 -10.43 8.94
N MET A 296 6.27 -9.54 9.62
CA MET A 296 4.83 -9.63 9.89
C MET A 296 4.39 -10.83 10.73
N THR A 297 5.31 -11.60 11.33
CA THR A 297 4.99 -12.69 12.26
C THR A 297 4.76 -12.19 13.69
N ARG A 298 4.34 -13.09 14.58
CA ARG A 298 4.17 -12.79 16.00
C ARG A 298 5.50 -12.43 16.68
N LYS A 299 6.59 -13.13 16.35
CA LYS A 299 7.94 -12.82 16.84
C LYS A 299 8.40 -11.43 16.37
N TYR A 300 8.17 -11.11 15.09
CA TYR A 300 8.44 -9.78 14.54
C TYR A 300 7.73 -8.68 15.33
N ALA A 301 6.44 -8.84 15.60
CA ALA A 301 5.66 -7.88 16.38
C ALA A 301 6.16 -7.74 17.83
N TYR A 302 6.65 -8.83 18.43
CA TYR A 302 7.27 -8.82 19.75
C TYR A 302 8.57 -8.01 19.73
N TYR A 303 9.51 -8.33 18.83
CA TYR A 303 10.79 -7.64 18.77
C TYR A 303 10.66 -6.16 18.40
N LEU A 304 9.72 -5.79 17.54
CA LEU A 304 9.40 -4.36 17.30
C LEU A 304 8.99 -3.61 18.58
N ALA A 305 8.44 -4.30 19.56
CA ALA A 305 8.04 -3.68 20.82
C ALA A 305 9.16 -3.59 21.86
N VAL A 306 10.09 -4.57 21.88
CA VAL A 306 11.06 -4.70 22.97
C VAL A 306 12.49 -4.32 22.59
N CYS A 307 12.88 -4.30 21.31
CA CYS A 307 14.20 -3.85 20.90
C CYS A 307 14.42 -2.37 21.24
N LYS A 308 15.61 -2.06 21.73
CA LYS A 308 16.05 -0.68 21.98
C LYS A 308 16.40 0.03 20.68
N TYR A 309 17.10 -0.65 19.77
CA TYR A 309 17.64 -0.06 18.56
C TYR A 309 17.09 -0.76 17.31
N PHE A 310 16.89 0.02 16.26
CA PHE A 310 16.49 -0.44 14.93
C PHE A 310 17.45 0.12 13.90
N VAL A 311 17.90 -0.73 12.99
CA VAL A 311 18.76 -0.38 11.86
C VAL A 311 18.15 -0.95 10.60
N PHE A 312 17.35 -0.13 9.90
CA PHE A 312 16.59 -0.54 8.73
C PHE A 312 17.01 0.28 7.51
N ASN A 313 16.93 -0.32 6.33
CA ASN A 313 17.13 0.39 5.06
C ASN A 313 15.85 0.64 4.28
N THR A 314 14.70 0.24 4.81
CA THR A 314 13.39 0.41 4.20
C THR A 314 12.32 0.71 5.25
N ARG A 315 11.25 1.34 4.79
CA ARG A 315 10.17 1.78 5.66
C ARG A 315 9.51 0.63 6.44
N GLN A 316 9.34 0.84 7.72
CA GLN A 316 8.66 -0.05 8.66
C GLN A 316 7.14 -0.16 8.36
N PRO A 317 6.44 -1.16 8.93
CA PRO A 317 5.00 -1.27 8.75
C PRO A 317 4.22 -0.04 9.23
N LEU A 318 3.16 0.35 8.52
CA LEU A 318 2.32 1.50 8.85
C LEU A 318 1.69 1.46 10.25
N TRP A 319 1.55 0.28 10.83
CA TRP A 319 0.98 0.11 12.17
C TRP A 319 2.01 0.21 13.30
N TYR A 320 3.30 0.19 12.97
CA TYR A 320 4.37 0.41 13.93
C TYR A 320 4.31 1.83 14.50
N ARG A 321 4.61 1.94 15.76
CA ARG A 321 4.77 3.19 16.50
C ARG A 321 5.91 3.01 17.47
N LYS A 322 7.00 3.73 17.24
CA LYS A 322 8.14 3.75 18.13
C LYS A 322 7.69 4.11 19.55
N ARG A 323 8.26 3.46 20.53
CA ARG A 323 8.04 3.77 21.93
C ARG A 323 9.08 4.79 22.39
N GLU A 324 8.72 5.59 23.39
CA GLU A 324 9.69 6.39 24.11
C GLU A 324 10.84 5.49 24.60
N GLY A 325 12.06 5.93 24.41
CA GLY A 325 13.25 5.18 24.75
C GLY A 325 13.74 4.19 23.66
N GLN A 326 13.05 3.96 22.56
CA GLN A 326 13.56 3.26 21.37
C GLN A 326 14.26 4.26 20.44
N VAL A 327 15.29 3.78 19.72
CA VAL A 327 16.08 4.57 18.76
C VAL A 327 16.01 3.91 17.38
N PHE A 328 15.73 4.67 16.35
CA PHE A 328 15.56 4.19 14.98
C PHE A 328 16.54 4.87 14.03
N LEU A 329 17.46 4.10 13.48
CA LEU A 329 18.35 4.49 12.40
C LEU A 329 17.79 3.96 11.07
N GLU A 330 17.39 4.86 10.19
CA GLU A 330 17.10 4.55 8.78
C GLU A 330 18.39 4.76 7.99
N THR A 331 18.91 3.68 7.39
CA THR A 331 20.13 3.78 6.60
C THR A 331 19.85 4.19 5.17
N TRP A 332 18.58 4.12 4.75
CA TRP A 332 18.18 4.21 3.36
C TRP A 332 18.95 3.18 2.50
N HIS A 333 18.94 3.32 1.18
CA HIS A 333 19.52 2.28 0.31
C HIS A 333 20.02 2.79 -1.04
N GLY A 334 20.11 4.11 -1.23
CA GLY A 334 20.65 4.66 -2.49
C GLY A 334 20.65 6.18 -2.56
N THR A 335 21.52 6.72 -3.40
CA THR A 335 21.62 8.14 -3.71
C THR A 335 20.37 8.60 -4.50
N PRO A 336 19.73 9.70 -4.10
CA PRO A 336 18.48 10.16 -4.71
C PRO A 336 18.72 10.94 -6.00
N LEU A 337 18.94 10.26 -7.12
CA LEU A 337 19.09 10.91 -8.42
C LEU A 337 17.77 11.25 -9.10
N LYS A 338 16.72 10.49 -8.81
CA LYS A 338 15.37 10.77 -9.27
C LYS A 338 14.59 11.50 -8.18
N ARG A 339 13.61 12.31 -8.55
CA ARG A 339 12.70 12.92 -7.57
C ARG A 339 12.02 11.85 -6.73
N LEU A 340 12.12 11.98 -5.41
CA LEU A 340 11.58 11.03 -4.45
C LEU A 340 10.43 11.64 -3.65
N ALA A 341 9.55 10.79 -3.16
CA ALA A 341 8.51 11.09 -2.16
C ALA A 341 7.82 12.44 -2.41
N PHE A 342 8.14 13.47 -1.62
CA PHE A 342 7.45 14.77 -1.69
C PHE A 342 7.92 15.64 -2.85
N ASP A 343 9.12 15.43 -3.39
CA ASP A 343 9.62 16.16 -4.56
C ASP A 343 9.03 15.65 -5.88
N GLN A 344 8.31 14.52 -5.87
CA GLN A 344 7.54 14.05 -7.01
C GLN A 344 6.27 14.88 -7.15
N GLU A 345 6.04 15.44 -8.32
CA GLU A 345 4.81 16.18 -8.64
C GLU A 345 3.62 15.21 -8.67
N GLU A 346 3.76 14.11 -9.40
CA GLU A 346 2.77 13.03 -9.47
C GLU A 346 3.43 11.70 -9.13
N VAL A 347 2.78 10.91 -8.27
CA VAL A 347 3.24 9.57 -7.91
C VAL A 347 2.48 8.56 -8.75
N THR A 348 3.04 8.16 -9.88
CA THR A 348 2.36 7.34 -10.89
C THR A 348 2.18 5.87 -10.49
N ALA A 349 3.14 5.27 -9.81
CA ALA A 349 3.15 3.83 -9.50
C ALA A 349 2.75 3.49 -8.05
N ALA A 350 2.18 4.44 -7.28
CA ALA A 350 1.92 4.23 -5.87
C ALA A 350 0.45 4.49 -5.49
N SER A 351 0.09 4.04 -4.28
CA SER A 351 -1.22 4.29 -3.66
C SER A 351 -1.53 5.79 -3.59
N PRO A 352 -2.80 6.21 -3.74
CA PRO A 352 -3.23 7.62 -3.54
C PRO A 352 -2.89 8.20 -2.17
N THR A 353 -2.50 7.36 -1.22
CA THR A 353 -2.09 7.74 0.13
C THR A 353 -0.58 7.65 0.36
N TYR A 354 0.21 7.49 -0.72
CA TYR A 354 1.66 7.25 -0.63
C TYR A 354 2.40 8.32 0.18
N LYS A 355 2.24 9.60 -0.19
CA LYS A 355 2.90 10.72 0.51
C LYS A 355 2.50 10.78 1.98
N ALA A 356 1.21 10.64 2.29
CA ALA A 356 0.72 10.63 3.67
C ALA A 356 1.26 9.43 4.48
N GLN A 357 1.35 8.25 3.86
CA GLN A 357 1.93 7.07 4.49
C GLN A 357 3.43 7.24 4.72
N PHE A 358 4.14 7.79 3.73
CA PHE A 358 5.57 8.04 3.81
C PHE A 358 5.88 9.02 4.95
N TYR A 359 5.22 10.19 4.96
CA TYR A 359 5.37 11.19 6.00
C TYR A 359 5.16 10.60 7.39
N ARG A 360 4.11 9.78 7.52
CA ARG A 360 3.81 9.12 8.77
C ARG A 360 4.89 8.12 9.21
N GLN A 361 5.49 7.36 8.29
CA GLN A 361 6.54 6.39 8.59
C GLN A 361 7.86 7.10 8.96
N LYS A 362 8.18 8.18 8.27
CA LYS A 362 9.35 9.02 8.54
C LYS A 362 9.36 9.58 9.96
N GLN A 363 8.20 9.86 10.55
CA GLN A 363 8.11 10.36 11.94
C GLN A 363 8.63 9.36 13.00
N GLU A 364 8.88 8.11 12.62
CA GLU A 364 9.42 7.11 13.53
C GLU A 364 10.97 7.04 13.48
N TRP A 365 11.63 7.72 12.54
CA TRP A 365 13.08 7.75 12.40
C TRP A 365 13.69 8.79 13.33
N ASP A 366 14.74 8.42 14.08
CA ASP A 366 15.53 9.38 14.85
C ASP A 366 16.71 9.88 14.02
N TYR A 367 17.31 8.96 13.25
CA TYR A 367 18.48 9.26 12.42
C TYR A 367 18.27 8.71 11.00
N LEU A 368 18.79 9.44 10.02
CA LEU A 368 18.84 9.03 8.61
C LEU A 368 20.27 9.18 8.12
N ILE A 369 20.85 8.11 7.56
CA ILE A 369 22.16 8.18 6.91
C ILE A 369 22.01 8.81 5.53
N ALA A 370 22.86 9.80 5.25
CA ALA A 370 23.10 10.32 3.91
C ALA A 370 24.54 9.96 3.48
N PRO A 371 24.72 9.54 2.22
CA PRO A 371 26.06 9.18 1.74
C PRO A 371 26.98 10.38 1.52
N ASN A 372 26.41 11.56 1.32
CA ASN A 372 27.13 12.80 1.04
C ASN A 372 26.21 14.02 1.15
N ALA A 373 26.76 15.23 1.10
CA ALA A 373 26.05 16.48 1.21
C ALA A 373 24.96 16.66 0.14
N PHE A 374 25.20 16.21 -1.10
CA PHE A 374 24.19 16.23 -2.17
C PHE A 374 22.94 15.43 -1.78
N SER A 375 23.11 14.24 -1.24
CA SER A 375 22.01 13.40 -0.79
C SER A 375 21.30 13.99 0.42
N SER A 376 22.04 14.59 1.36
CA SER A 376 21.49 15.27 2.54
C SER A 376 20.52 16.37 2.12
N GLU A 377 20.92 17.23 1.19
CA GLU A 377 20.05 18.32 0.72
C GLU A 377 18.77 17.79 0.06
N ILE A 378 18.87 16.76 -0.75
CA ILE A 378 17.68 16.15 -1.37
C ILE A 378 16.80 15.44 -0.32
N PHE A 379 17.38 14.75 0.65
CA PHE A 379 16.61 14.09 1.71
C PHE A 379 15.87 15.10 2.60
N LYS A 380 16.44 16.29 2.82
CA LYS A 380 15.74 17.37 3.54
C LYS A 380 14.43 17.75 2.84
N SER A 381 14.45 17.94 1.53
CA SER A 381 13.24 18.30 0.77
C SER A 381 12.31 17.10 0.59
N CYS A 382 12.80 16.01 0.02
CA CYS A 382 11.96 14.89 -0.41
C CYS A 382 11.35 14.10 0.76
N PHE A 383 11.94 14.14 1.95
CA PHE A 383 11.42 13.52 3.17
C PHE A 383 10.86 14.54 4.17
N MET A 384 10.81 15.82 3.77
CA MET A 384 10.31 16.91 4.62
C MET A 384 11.02 16.97 5.99
N TYR A 385 12.34 16.82 5.99
CA TYR A 385 13.15 17.19 7.13
C TYR A 385 13.27 18.72 7.14
N LYS A 386 12.63 19.34 8.11
CA LYS A 386 12.93 20.73 8.45
C LYS A 386 14.28 20.75 9.16
N ASP A 387 14.85 21.94 9.41
CA ASP A 387 16.15 22.13 10.07
C ASP A 387 16.17 21.55 11.52
N GLU A 388 15.84 20.29 11.65
CA GLU A 388 15.76 19.55 12.91
C GLU A 388 17.13 18.92 13.23
N GLY A 389 18.16 19.76 13.41
CA GLY A 389 19.41 19.36 14.07
C GLY A 389 20.08 18.07 13.55
N ASP A 390 20.63 17.29 14.47
CA ASP A 390 21.49 16.11 14.23
C ASP A 390 20.80 14.85 13.69
N THR A 391 19.62 14.96 13.09
CA THR A 391 18.84 13.82 12.59
C THR A 391 19.44 13.22 11.30
N MET A 392 20.08 14.07 10.48
CA MET A 392 20.75 13.64 9.25
C MET A 392 22.22 13.36 9.53
N LEU A 393 22.66 12.12 9.26
CA LEU A 393 24.04 11.70 9.44
C LEU A 393 24.72 11.62 8.06
N ASP A 394 25.52 12.63 7.75
CA ASP A 394 26.33 12.69 6.53
C ASP A 394 27.64 11.94 6.74
N THR A 395 27.58 10.61 6.73
CA THR A 395 28.68 9.72 7.13
C THR A 395 29.13 8.75 6.04
N GLY A 396 28.52 8.81 4.86
CA GLY A 396 28.67 7.73 3.87
C GLY A 396 27.78 6.52 4.17
N TYR A 397 27.70 5.59 3.23
CA TYR A 397 27.01 4.32 3.45
C TYR A 397 27.97 3.27 4.02
N PRO A 398 27.70 2.66 5.20
CA PRO A 398 28.54 1.60 5.78
C PRO A 398 28.79 0.41 4.85
N ARG A 399 27.89 0.13 3.91
CA ARG A 399 28.09 -0.92 2.90
C ARG A 399 29.30 -0.65 1.98
N ASN A 400 29.69 0.61 1.80
CA ASN A 400 30.81 0.98 0.93
C ASN A 400 32.17 0.75 1.59
N ASP A 401 32.22 0.56 2.92
CA ASP A 401 33.48 0.32 3.65
C ASP A 401 34.21 -0.90 3.11
N LEU A 402 33.48 -1.92 2.62
CA LEU A 402 34.06 -3.11 2.01
C LEU A 402 34.94 -2.79 0.78
N LEU A 403 34.58 -1.77 0.00
CA LEU A 403 35.32 -1.37 -1.20
C LEU A 403 36.69 -0.74 -0.88
N SER A 404 36.84 -0.27 0.36
CA SER A 404 38.08 0.31 0.88
C SER A 404 38.79 -0.60 1.91
N ASP A 405 38.28 -1.83 2.11
CA ASP A 405 38.89 -2.79 3.05
C ASP A 405 40.30 -3.15 2.62
N PRO A 406 41.29 -3.17 3.54
CA PRO A 406 42.67 -3.57 3.24
C PRO A 406 42.78 -4.98 2.64
N HIS A 407 41.84 -5.87 2.94
CA HIS A 407 41.79 -7.26 2.47
C HIS A 407 40.83 -7.46 1.28
N LYS A 408 40.42 -6.39 0.63
CA LYS A 408 39.45 -6.44 -0.47
C LYS A 408 39.76 -7.43 -1.58
N GLU A 409 41.05 -7.58 -1.92
CA GLU A 409 41.48 -8.51 -2.98
C GLU A 409 41.30 -9.99 -2.58
N GLU A 410 41.56 -10.31 -1.31
CA GLU A 410 41.33 -11.67 -0.78
C GLU A 410 39.83 -11.95 -0.71
N ILE A 411 39.03 -10.97 -0.24
CA ILE A 411 37.57 -11.07 -0.19
C ILE A 411 37.01 -11.27 -1.59
N ALA A 412 37.46 -10.50 -2.59
CA ALA A 412 37.05 -10.65 -3.98
C ALA A 412 37.30 -12.06 -4.52
N LYS A 413 38.50 -12.63 -4.23
CA LYS A 413 38.80 -14.00 -4.61
C LYS A 413 37.90 -15.04 -3.94
N GLU A 414 37.58 -14.86 -2.67
CA GLU A 414 36.64 -15.75 -1.97
C GLU A 414 35.22 -15.64 -2.52
N VAL A 415 34.78 -14.45 -2.89
CA VAL A 415 33.46 -14.25 -3.54
C VAL A 415 33.46 -14.93 -4.92
N LYS A 416 34.51 -14.76 -5.76
CA LYS A 416 34.63 -15.47 -7.05
C LYS A 416 34.52 -16.99 -6.87
N LYS A 417 35.25 -17.57 -5.91
CA LYS A 417 35.18 -19.01 -5.60
C LYS A 417 33.78 -19.45 -5.20
N LYS A 418 33.12 -18.68 -4.31
CA LYS A 418 31.79 -18.97 -3.80
C LYS A 418 30.74 -19.03 -4.91
N VAL A 419 30.86 -18.19 -5.95
CA VAL A 419 29.93 -18.14 -7.08
C VAL A 419 30.39 -18.93 -8.31
N GLY A 420 31.56 -19.62 -8.24
CA GLY A 420 32.08 -20.48 -9.29
C GLY A 420 32.76 -19.75 -10.45
N ILE A 421 33.22 -18.52 -10.24
CA ILE A 421 33.92 -17.73 -11.25
C ILE A 421 35.43 -18.08 -11.20
N PRO A 422 36.07 -18.38 -12.34
CA PRO A 422 37.49 -18.61 -12.41
C PRO A 422 38.32 -17.42 -11.93
N LEU A 423 39.36 -17.66 -11.13
CA LEU A 423 40.16 -16.59 -10.52
C LEU A 423 41.04 -15.81 -11.51
N ASP A 424 41.37 -16.43 -12.63
CA ASP A 424 42.17 -15.87 -13.72
C ASP A 424 41.37 -15.00 -14.68
N LYS A 425 40.04 -15.02 -14.60
CA LYS A 425 39.16 -14.22 -15.47
C LYS A 425 38.85 -12.86 -14.86
N LYS A 426 38.84 -11.84 -15.72
CA LYS A 426 38.24 -10.53 -15.41
C LYS A 426 36.73 -10.60 -15.48
N VAL A 427 36.07 -9.77 -14.71
CA VAL A 427 34.60 -9.80 -14.52
C VAL A 427 33.96 -8.55 -15.07
N ILE A 428 33.06 -8.73 -16.02
CA ILE A 428 32.13 -7.68 -16.48
C ILE A 428 30.81 -7.84 -15.72
N LEU A 429 30.42 -6.83 -14.97
CA LEU A 429 29.10 -6.77 -14.33
C LEU A 429 28.13 -6.01 -15.23
N TYR A 430 27.08 -6.68 -15.71
CA TYR A 430 25.96 -6.05 -16.38
C TYR A 430 24.78 -5.91 -15.40
N ALA A 431 24.50 -4.68 -15.02
CA ALA A 431 23.49 -4.34 -14.03
C ALA A 431 22.51 -3.29 -14.58
N PRO A 432 21.58 -3.68 -15.49
CA PRO A 432 20.60 -2.77 -16.06
C PRO A 432 19.49 -2.46 -15.05
N THR A 433 18.93 -1.24 -15.14
CA THR A 433 17.70 -0.90 -14.44
C THR A 433 16.49 -1.45 -15.21
N TRP A 434 15.41 -1.66 -14.49
CA TRP A 434 14.13 -1.97 -15.12
C TRP A 434 13.46 -0.68 -15.62
N ARG A 435 12.64 -0.79 -16.67
CA ARG A 435 11.94 0.34 -17.27
C ARG A 435 10.46 0.29 -16.93
N ASP A 436 9.91 1.42 -16.51
CA ASP A 436 8.51 1.56 -16.12
C ASP A 436 7.53 1.40 -17.29
N ASP A 437 8.00 1.60 -18.53
CA ASP A 437 7.24 1.50 -19.78
C ASP A 437 7.24 0.10 -20.41
N GLU A 438 8.11 -0.80 -19.95
CA GLU A 438 8.17 -2.18 -20.43
C GLU A 438 7.33 -3.13 -19.55
N TYR A 439 6.00 -2.94 -19.56
CA TYR A 439 5.08 -3.65 -18.69
C TYR A 439 3.93 -4.31 -19.46
N TYR A 440 3.69 -5.62 -19.26
CA TYR A 440 2.61 -6.35 -19.92
C TYR A 440 1.25 -6.29 -19.22
N GLY A 441 1.15 -5.69 -18.04
CA GLY A 441 0.00 -5.84 -17.12
C GLY A 441 0.15 -7.06 -16.20
N ASN A 442 -0.68 -7.13 -15.14
CA ASN A 442 -0.69 -8.25 -14.16
C ASN A 442 0.64 -8.58 -13.49
N GLY A 443 1.56 -7.62 -13.37
CA GLY A 443 2.86 -7.84 -12.72
C GLY A 443 3.94 -8.48 -13.59
N ALA A 444 3.67 -8.69 -14.89
CA ALA A 444 4.65 -9.22 -15.83
C ALA A 444 5.35 -8.09 -16.58
N TYR A 445 6.68 -8.04 -16.51
CA TYR A 445 7.52 -7.07 -17.20
C TYR A 445 8.10 -7.66 -18.49
N LYS A 446 8.19 -6.84 -19.54
CA LYS A 446 8.98 -7.16 -20.72
C LYS A 446 10.44 -6.90 -20.38
N PHE A 447 11.27 -7.89 -20.54
CA PHE A 447 12.71 -7.69 -20.51
C PHE A 447 13.33 -8.30 -21.75
N GLN A 448 14.09 -7.51 -22.43
CA GLN A 448 14.95 -7.97 -23.51
C GLN A 448 16.38 -7.62 -23.12
N LEU A 449 17.23 -8.65 -23.01
CA LEU A 449 18.64 -8.45 -22.83
C LEU A 449 19.19 -7.64 -24.01
N LYS A 450 19.84 -6.50 -23.75
CA LYS A 450 20.36 -5.63 -24.79
C LYS A 450 21.80 -6.00 -25.21
N LEU A 451 22.37 -7.02 -24.59
CA LEU A 451 23.69 -7.56 -24.91
C LEU A 451 23.56 -8.84 -25.73
N ASN A 452 24.40 -9.00 -26.74
CA ASN A 452 24.56 -10.26 -27.45
C ASN A 452 25.64 -11.09 -26.74
N LEU A 453 25.23 -11.96 -25.82
CA LEU A 453 26.14 -12.73 -24.98
C LEU A 453 26.96 -13.76 -25.78
N GLU A 454 26.42 -14.31 -26.87
CA GLU A 454 27.15 -15.25 -27.73
C GLU A 454 28.34 -14.55 -28.44
N GLN A 455 28.08 -13.35 -28.99
CA GLN A 455 29.15 -12.56 -29.58
C GLN A 455 30.17 -12.14 -28.54
N MET A 456 29.74 -11.69 -27.34
CA MET A 456 30.63 -11.33 -26.25
C MET A 456 31.50 -12.52 -25.83
N ARG A 457 30.92 -13.72 -25.73
CA ARG A 457 31.68 -14.92 -25.44
C ARG A 457 32.77 -15.20 -26.48
N LYS A 458 32.43 -15.07 -27.76
CA LYS A 458 33.36 -15.28 -28.86
C LYS A 458 34.52 -14.30 -28.82
N GLU A 459 34.24 -13.02 -28.54
CA GLU A 459 35.26 -11.96 -28.61
C GLU A 459 36.04 -11.78 -27.29
N LEU A 460 35.41 -12.05 -26.14
CA LEU A 460 35.96 -11.72 -24.82
C LEU A 460 36.14 -12.94 -23.91
N GLY A 461 35.62 -14.12 -24.27
CA GLY A 461 35.56 -15.29 -23.38
C GLY A 461 36.89 -15.83 -22.93
N ASP A 462 38.01 -15.56 -23.65
CA ASP A 462 39.35 -15.97 -23.25
C ASP A 462 39.87 -15.19 -22.05
N GLU A 463 39.45 -13.95 -21.85
CA GLU A 463 39.91 -13.06 -20.78
C GLU A 463 38.83 -12.73 -19.74
N TYR A 464 37.58 -12.63 -20.18
CA TYR A 464 36.47 -12.14 -19.37
C TYR A 464 35.38 -13.18 -19.15
N VAL A 465 34.65 -12.97 -18.05
CA VAL A 465 33.31 -13.54 -17.80
C VAL A 465 32.32 -12.41 -17.54
N ILE A 466 31.03 -12.66 -17.74
CA ILE A 466 29.99 -11.68 -17.50
C ILE A 466 29.06 -12.12 -16.36
N ILE A 467 28.79 -11.21 -15.43
CA ILE A 467 27.77 -11.34 -14.40
C ILE A 467 26.54 -10.55 -14.83
N LEU A 468 25.39 -11.20 -14.80
CA LEU A 468 24.09 -10.57 -15.02
C LEU A 468 23.43 -10.31 -13.67
N ARG A 469 23.21 -9.04 -13.34
CA ARG A 469 22.52 -8.57 -12.15
C ARG A 469 21.27 -7.80 -12.57
N THR A 470 20.23 -8.52 -12.98
CA THR A 470 18.96 -7.95 -13.40
C THR A 470 17.99 -7.85 -12.24
N HIS A 471 16.87 -7.14 -12.44
CA HIS A 471 15.82 -7.06 -11.43
C HIS A 471 15.24 -8.46 -11.16
N TYR A 472 14.91 -8.75 -9.91
CA TYR A 472 14.48 -10.09 -9.45
C TYR A 472 13.23 -10.65 -10.19
N TYR A 473 12.38 -9.80 -10.77
CA TYR A 473 11.25 -10.23 -11.62
C TYR A 473 11.70 -10.87 -12.94
N ILE A 474 12.94 -10.63 -13.34
CA ILE A 474 13.48 -11.04 -14.65
C ILE A 474 14.50 -12.15 -14.49
N ALA A 475 15.01 -12.33 -13.27
CA ALA A 475 16.05 -13.31 -12.96
C ALA A 475 15.72 -14.74 -13.43
N ASP A 476 14.44 -15.12 -13.40
CA ASP A 476 13.99 -16.47 -13.76
C ASP A 476 13.67 -16.64 -15.26
N VAL A 477 13.77 -15.58 -16.07
CA VAL A 477 13.43 -15.60 -17.51
C VAL A 477 14.69 -15.57 -18.40
N LEU A 478 15.88 -15.38 -17.81
CA LEU A 478 17.14 -15.34 -18.57
C LEU A 478 17.54 -16.74 -19.03
N ASP A 479 17.54 -16.95 -20.33
CA ASP A 479 18.11 -18.15 -20.94
C ASP A 479 19.63 -17.98 -21.15
N LEU A 480 20.42 -18.77 -20.45
CA LEU A 480 21.88 -18.82 -20.55
C LEU A 480 22.37 -20.14 -21.10
N THR A 481 21.51 -20.90 -21.77
CA THR A 481 21.88 -22.19 -22.39
C THR A 481 23.04 -22.01 -23.35
N GLY A 482 24.07 -22.82 -23.19
CA GLY A 482 25.29 -22.77 -24.02
C GLY A 482 26.30 -21.67 -23.63
N LEU A 483 26.07 -20.91 -22.56
CA LEU A 483 26.99 -19.87 -22.07
C LEU A 483 27.69 -20.27 -20.77
N ASP A 484 27.69 -21.56 -20.46
CA ASP A 484 28.35 -22.09 -19.25
C ASP A 484 29.83 -21.67 -19.18
N GLY A 485 30.25 -21.28 -17.98
CA GLY A 485 31.59 -20.77 -17.72
C GLY A 485 31.90 -19.36 -18.22
N PHE A 486 30.97 -18.73 -18.98
CA PHE A 486 31.11 -17.35 -19.44
C PHE A 486 30.09 -16.41 -18.80
N ALA A 487 28.81 -16.78 -18.73
CA ALA A 487 27.75 -15.93 -18.19
C ALA A 487 27.21 -16.50 -16.86
N PHE A 488 27.14 -15.66 -15.84
CA PHE A 488 26.70 -16.01 -14.49
C PHE A 488 25.50 -15.16 -14.07
N ASN A 489 24.36 -15.79 -13.78
CA ASN A 489 23.19 -15.07 -13.28
C ASN A 489 23.26 -14.91 -11.75
N LEU A 490 23.67 -13.75 -11.29
CA LEU A 490 23.75 -13.39 -9.87
C LEU A 490 22.62 -12.42 -9.45
N SER A 491 21.50 -12.39 -10.17
CA SER A 491 20.36 -11.52 -9.86
C SER A 491 19.75 -11.80 -8.48
N LYS A 492 19.93 -13.02 -7.95
CA LYS A 492 19.47 -13.42 -6.60
C LYS A 492 20.59 -13.43 -5.54
N TYR A 493 21.79 -13.02 -5.87
CA TYR A 493 22.86 -12.91 -4.89
C TYR A 493 22.54 -11.77 -3.90
N ASP A 494 22.73 -11.99 -2.61
CA ASP A 494 22.24 -11.07 -1.57
C ASP A 494 22.94 -9.70 -1.61
N ASP A 495 24.24 -9.68 -1.63
CA ASP A 495 25.04 -8.47 -1.44
C ASP A 495 25.67 -7.95 -2.73
N ILE A 496 25.17 -6.83 -3.22
CA ILE A 496 25.69 -6.18 -4.43
C ILE A 496 27.11 -5.64 -4.22
N THR A 497 27.48 -5.23 -3.01
CA THR A 497 28.83 -4.71 -2.74
C THR A 497 29.91 -5.79 -2.90
N GLU A 498 29.61 -7.04 -2.54
CA GLU A 498 30.48 -8.17 -2.81
C GLU A 498 30.64 -8.42 -4.33
N ILE A 499 29.57 -8.19 -5.12
CA ILE A 499 29.66 -8.30 -6.59
C ILE A 499 30.53 -7.17 -7.16
N TYR A 500 30.35 -5.93 -6.69
CA TYR A 500 31.22 -4.82 -7.14
C TYR A 500 32.68 -5.08 -6.85
N LEU A 501 32.98 -5.63 -5.68
CA LEU A 501 34.36 -5.93 -5.26
C LEU A 501 35.09 -6.88 -6.20
N MET A 502 34.40 -7.86 -6.77
CA MET A 502 34.99 -8.82 -7.71
C MET A 502 34.90 -8.41 -9.19
N SER A 503 34.26 -7.25 -9.48
CA SER A 503 34.03 -6.78 -10.86
C SER A 503 35.11 -5.82 -11.31
N ASP A 504 35.63 -6.03 -12.54
CA ASP A 504 36.62 -5.16 -13.18
C ASP A 504 35.96 -4.09 -14.06
N ILE A 505 34.78 -4.40 -14.65
CA ILE A 505 34.04 -3.50 -15.54
C ILE A 505 32.56 -3.52 -15.14
N LEU A 506 31.95 -2.33 -15.07
CA LEU A 506 30.50 -2.18 -14.83
C LEU A 506 29.82 -1.61 -16.08
N ILE A 507 28.80 -2.33 -16.56
CA ILE A 507 27.88 -1.87 -17.61
C ILE A 507 26.51 -1.70 -16.99
N THR A 508 25.99 -0.46 -16.98
CA THR A 508 24.69 -0.14 -16.39
C THR A 508 24.03 1.03 -17.12
N ASP A 509 22.72 1.16 -16.96
CA ASP A 509 21.95 2.32 -17.40
C ASP A 509 21.62 3.23 -16.20
N LEU A 510 22.38 4.27 -16.07
CA LEU A 510 22.20 5.49 -15.29
C LEU A 510 21.96 5.41 -13.78
N SER A 511 21.16 4.50 -13.18
CA SER A 511 20.78 4.73 -11.77
C SER A 511 21.55 3.91 -10.75
N LEU A 512 22.26 2.87 -11.17
CA LEU A 512 23.02 2.01 -10.24
C LEU A 512 24.43 2.51 -9.93
N ILE A 513 25.06 3.22 -10.84
CA ILE A 513 26.41 3.79 -10.66
C ILE A 513 26.42 4.75 -9.47
N HIS A 514 25.41 5.63 -9.41
CA HIS A 514 25.34 6.68 -8.38
C HIS A 514 24.86 6.17 -7.02
N ILE A 515 24.46 4.91 -6.92
CA ILE A 515 24.02 4.30 -5.66
C ILE A 515 25.20 3.73 -4.86
N SER A 516 26.32 3.45 -5.51
CA SER A 516 27.37 2.61 -4.95
C SER A 516 28.79 3.07 -5.23
N GLU A 517 29.01 4.20 -5.90
CA GLU A 517 30.36 4.71 -6.06
C GLU A 517 30.95 5.12 -4.71
N PRO A 518 32.19 4.67 -4.39
CA PRO A 518 32.95 5.27 -3.31
C PRO A 518 33.24 6.71 -3.72
N THR A 519 32.76 7.66 -2.94
CA THR A 519 33.13 9.08 -3.03
C THR A 519 34.56 9.29 -2.61
#